data_43deaa6dd4965bc04f53653d39427cf6
#
_entry.id   43deaa6dd4965bc04f53653d39427cf6
#
_cell.length_a   1.000
_cell.length_b   1.000
_cell.length_c   1.000
_cell.angle_alpha   90.00
_cell.angle_beta   90.00
_cell.angle_gamma   90.00
#
_symmetry.space_group_name_H-M   'P 1'
#
loop_
_entity.id
_entity.type
_entity.pdbx_description
1 polymer ?
#
loop_
_entity_poly.entity_id
_entity_poly.type
_entity_poly.pdbx_seq_one_letter_code
_entity_poly.pdbx_strand_id
1 'polypeptide(L)'
;MIKILIVEDEISISKMMEMSLKRLGYQCDCAYDGEEAAEKIGRNSYDLILLDVMLPKIDGFELMEYIRPMEIPVIFITAKDSVNDRVKGLRMGAEDYIVKPFAIIELLARVDVVLRRFRLTDEVMDICGLHIDLRSMQVTRNEREIPLTKKEYDLLLLFARNPNTALYRETIYERVWGGEFEYGSKAVDLLVQRLRKKVEWSRELKAVNKVGYRLEVDG
;
A
#
# COMPACT_ATOMS: atom_id res chain seq x y z
N MET A 1 -0.27 -6.08 5.76
CA MET A 1 -0.81 -4.92 4.96
C MET A 1 -0.01 -3.72 5.38
N ILE A 2 0.60 -3.00 4.42
CA ILE A 2 1.47 -1.83 4.71
C ILE A 2 0.62 -0.70 5.31
N LYS A 3 1.07 -0.17 6.44
CA LYS A 3 0.41 0.91 7.17
C LYS A 3 1.27 2.17 7.14
N ILE A 4 0.71 3.26 6.59
CA ILE A 4 1.39 4.54 6.39
C ILE A 4 0.77 5.59 7.31
N LEU A 5 1.59 6.33 8.04
CA LEU A 5 1.15 7.54 8.77
C LEU A 5 1.42 8.76 7.90
N ILE A 6 0.41 9.60 7.73
CA ILE A 6 0.47 10.89 7.03
C ILE A 6 0.41 11.97 8.09
N VAL A 7 1.47 12.77 8.22
CA VAL A 7 1.57 13.87 9.18
C VAL A 7 1.62 15.17 8.40
N GLU A 8 0.47 15.86 8.32
CA GLU A 8 0.24 17.00 7.44
C GLU A 8 -0.89 17.85 8.02
N ASP A 9 -0.64 19.11 8.33
CA ASP A 9 -1.61 20.02 8.95
C ASP A 9 -2.64 20.54 7.93
N GLU A 10 -2.31 20.60 6.66
CA GLU A 10 -3.26 20.96 5.61
C GLU A 10 -4.17 19.79 5.24
N ILE A 11 -5.42 19.82 5.72
CA ILE A 11 -6.41 18.73 5.57
C ILE A 11 -6.63 18.33 4.10
N SER A 12 -6.58 19.28 3.18
CA SER A 12 -6.78 19.04 1.73
C SER A 12 -5.66 18.18 1.15
N ILE A 13 -4.39 18.47 1.51
CA ILE A 13 -3.21 17.72 1.09
C ILE A 13 -3.22 16.33 1.75
N SER A 14 -3.46 16.28 3.05
CA SER A 14 -3.56 15.03 3.81
C SER A 14 -4.58 14.06 3.20
N LYS A 15 -5.81 14.54 2.90
CA LYS A 15 -6.85 13.74 2.26
C LYS A 15 -6.49 13.29 0.84
N MET A 16 -5.87 14.15 0.05
CA MET A 16 -5.43 13.80 -1.30
C MET A 16 -4.41 12.64 -1.26
N MET A 17 -3.43 12.71 -0.36
CA MET A 17 -2.44 11.65 -0.16
C MET A 17 -3.10 10.36 0.33
N GLU A 18 -3.95 10.46 1.36
CA GLU A 18 -4.69 9.33 1.93
C GLU A 18 -5.50 8.58 0.87
N MET A 19 -6.33 9.29 0.10
CA MET A 19 -7.15 8.69 -0.95
C MET A 19 -6.31 7.99 -2.01
N SER A 20 -5.19 8.59 -2.39
CA SER A 20 -4.32 8.05 -3.44
C SER A 20 -3.57 6.80 -2.98
N LEU A 21 -3.08 6.80 -1.74
CA LEU A 21 -2.40 5.65 -1.14
C LEU A 21 -3.37 4.49 -0.85
N LYS A 22 -4.58 4.79 -0.37
CA LYS A 22 -5.64 3.78 -0.17
C LYS A 22 -6.06 3.09 -1.47
N ARG A 23 -6.05 3.81 -2.60
CA ARG A 23 -6.31 3.21 -3.93
C ARG A 23 -5.26 2.16 -4.32
N LEU A 24 -4.03 2.29 -3.84
CA LEU A 24 -2.96 1.30 -4.02
C LEU A 24 -3.01 0.15 -3.01
N GLY A 25 -3.98 0.17 -2.07
CA GLY A 25 -4.17 -0.90 -1.09
C GLY A 25 -3.42 -0.68 0.22
N TYR A 26 -2.81 0.50 0.45
CA TYR A 26 -2.19 0.83 1.72
C TYR A 26 -3.23 1.22 2.77
N GLN A 27 -2.97 0.87 4.02
CA GLN A 27 -3.72 1.40 5.16
C GLN A 27 -3.11 2.74 5.56
N CYS A 28 -3.93 3.77 5.75
CA CYS A 28 -3.44 5.11 6.10
C CYS A 28 -4.13 5.64 7.34
N ASP A 29 -3.32 6.18 8.26
CA ASP A 29 -3.75 7.04 9.35
C ASP A 29 -3.24 8.46 9.07
N CYS A 30 -3.98 9.48 9.50
CA CYS A 30 -3.58 10.88 9.38
C CYS A 30 -3.38 11.50 10.77
N ALA A 31 -2.40 12.38 10.91
CA ALA A 31 -2.19 13.27 12.03
C ALA A 31 -2.02 14.70 11.51
N TYR A 32 -2.55 15.68 12.22
CA TYR A 32 -2.61 17.06 11.75
C TYR A 32 -1.68 18.01 12.54
N ASP A 33 -0.97 17.48 13.51
CA ASP A 33 0.11 18.16 14.23
C ASP A 33 1.13 17.15 14.77
N GLY A 34 2.27 17.66 15.25
CA GLY A 34 3.35 16.81 15.73
C GLY A 34 3.05 16.06 17.03
N GLU A 35 2.21 16.60 17.92
CA GLU A 35 1.80 15.90 19.14
C GLU A 35 0.89 14.71 18.83
N GLU A 36 -0.13 14.92 17.98
CA GLU A 36 -1.01 13.86 17.52
C GLU A 36 -0.20 12.74 16.81
N ALA A 37 0.79 13.13 15.99
CA ALA A 37 1.67 12.19 15.33
C ALA A 37 2.48 11.37 16.33
N ALA A 38 3.13 12.01 17.32
CA ALA A 38 3.89 11.34 18.36
C ALA A 38 3.04 10.36 19.17
N GLU A 39 1.80 10.76 19.53
CA GLU A 39 0.85 9.88 20.23
C GLU A 39 0.48 8.64 19.39
N LYS A 40 0.19 8.83 18.10
CA LYS A 40 -0.13 7.72 17.17
C LYS A 40 1.05 6.78 16.99
N ILE A 41 2.26 7.31 16.82
CA ILE A 41 3.50 6.52 16.69
C ILE A 41 3.76 5.70 17.96
N GLY A 42 3.53 6.28 19.14
CA GLY A 42 3.69 5.55 20.39
C GLY A 42 2.68 4.43 20.63
N ARG A 43 1.51 4.47 19.98
CA ARG A 43 0.43 3.48 20.16
C ARG A 43 0.30 2.47 19.03
N ASN A 44 0.85 2.74 17.87
CA ASN A 44 0.69 1.91 16.67
C ASN A 44 2.04 1.68 15.99
N SER A 45 2.12 0.61 15.20
CA SER A 45 3.24 0.39 14.29
C SER A 45 2.90 0.92 12.91
N TYR A 46 3.89 1.55 12.26
CA TYR A 46 3.80 2.05 10.89
C TYR A 46 5.00 1.55 10.08
N ASP A 47 4.75 1.29 8.81
CA ASP A 47 5.77 0.84 7.86
C ASP A 47 6.43 1.99 7.11
N LEU A 48 5.79 3.16 7.09
CA LEU A 48 6.29 4.40 6.48
C LEU A 48 5.61 5.60 7.12
N ILE A 49 6.35 6.69 7.26
CA ILE A 49 5.79 7.99 7.70
C ILE A 49 6.04 9.02 6.58
N LEU A 50 4.98 9.68 6.14
CA LEU A 50 5.02 10.89 5.31
C LEU A 50 4.90 12.07 6.25
N LEU A 51 5.92 12.94 6.30
CA LEU A 51 6.07 13.92 7.36
C LEU A 51 6.30 15.33 6.82
N ASP A 52 5.38 16.25 7.10
CA ASP A 52 5.71 17.68 6.89
C ASP A 52 6.68 18.17 7.97
N VAL A 53 7.58 19.03 7.55
CA VAL A 53 8.50 19.72 8.47
C VAL A 53 7.78 20.86 9.18
N MET A 54 6.85 21.55 8.51
CA MET A 54 6.20 22.75 9.01
C MET A 54 4.90 22.43 9.77
N LEU A 55 5.02 21.65 10.83
CA LEU A 55 3.89 21.25 11.65
C LEU A 55 3.70 22.19 12.85
N PRO A 56 2.46 22.39 13.31
CA PRO A 56 2.20 23.05 14.58
C PRO A 56 2.62 22.15 15.77
N LYS A 57 2.91 22.79 16.91
CA LYS A 57 3.30 22.22 18.20
C LYS A 57 4.72 21.61 18.17
N ILE A 58 4.91 20.44 17.62
CA ILE A 58 6.19 19.77 17.44
C ILE A 58 6.51 19.81 15.94
N ASP A 59 7.63 20.42 15.55
CA ASP A 59 8.01 20.45 14.14
C ASP A 59 8.49 19.08 13.62
N GLY A 60 8.49 18.94 12.29
CA GLY A 60 8.82 17.65 11.68
C GLY A 60 10.28 17.22 11.89
N PHE A 61 11.21 18.14 12.13
CA PHE A 61 12.59 17.78 12.47
C PHE A 61 12.69 17.26 13.91
N GLU A 62 12.01 17.89 14.86
CA GLU A 62 11.93 17.40 16.25
C GLU A 62 11.25 16.01 16.29
N LEU A 63 10.15 15.85 15.52
CA LEU A 63 9.47 14.56 15.42
C LEU A 63 10.36 13.48 14.77
N MET A 64 11.20 13.85 13.79
CA MET A 64 12.15 12.93 13.18
C MET A 64 13.19 12.40 14.19
N GLU A 65 13.66 13.24 15.13
CA GLU A 65 14.58 12.79 16.20
C GLU A 65 13.92 11.74 17.10
N TYR A 66 12.63 11.90 17.37
CA TYR A 66 11.82 10.92 18.12
C TYR A 66 11.62 9.60 17.35
N ILE A 67 11.38 9.68 16.02
CA ILE A 67 11.14 8.52 15.15
C ILE A 67 12.44 7.72 14.91
N ARG A 68 13.57 8.39 14.80
CA ARG A 68 14.85 7.80 14.38
C ARG A 68 15.23 6.50 15.08
N PRO A 69 15.09 6.34 16.44
CA PRO A 69 15.41 5.09 17.11
C PRO A 69 14.49 3.92 16.77
N MET A 70 13.35 4.19 16.14
CA MET A 70 12.34 3.18 15.78
C MET A 70 12.60 2.55 14.42
N GLU A 71 13.59 3.07 13.66
CA GLU A 71 13.98 2.59 12.32
C GLU A 71 12.81 2.58 11.30
N ILE A 72 11.78 3.39 11.54
CA ILE A 72 10.65 3.55 10.60
C ILE A 72 11.12 4.49 9.48
N PRO A 73 11.00 4.10 8.19
CA PRO A 73 11.36 4.98 7.09
C PRO A 73 10.47 6.23 7.07
N VAL A 74 11.10 7.38 6.82
CA VAL A 74 10.42 8.68 6.74
C VAL A 74 10.70 9.34 5.40
N ILE A 75 9.66 9.85 4.75
CA ILE A 75 9.75 10.78 3.61
C ILE A 75 9.27 12.14 4.07
N PHE A 76 10.14 13.14 3.99
CA PHE A 76 9.71 14.52 4.23
C PHE A 76 8.92 15.08 3.04
N ILE A 77 7.81 15.79 3.34
CA ILE A 77 6.96 16.46 2.35
C ILE A 77 6.70 17.88 2.85
N THR A 78 7.39 18.88 2.33
CA THR A 78 7.36 20.20 2.92
C THR A 78 7.56 21.35 1.91
N ALA A 79 7.13 22.55 2.27
CA ALA A 79 7.39 23.77 1.50
C ALA A 79 8.85 24.28 1.64
N LYS A 80 9.65 23.75 2.56
CA LYS A 80 11.07 24.08 2.70
C LYS A 80 11.85 23.49 1.52
N ASP A 81 12.29 24.34 0.60
CA ASP A 81 12.95 23.96 -0.65
C ASP A 81 14.46 24.21 -0.65
N SER A 82 14.99 24.85 0.40
CA SER A 82 16.41 25.17 0.45
C SER A 82 17.28 23.91 0.41
N VAL A 83 18.44 24.01 -0.25
CA VAL A 83 19.41 22.90 -0.28
C VAL A 83 19.80 22.50 1.14
N ASN A 84 19.93 23.48 2.05
CA ASN A 84 20.31 23.24 3.44
C ASN A 84 19.25 22.42 4.19
N ASP A 85 17.96 22.71 4.01
CA ASP A 85 16.88 21.96 4.66
C ASP A 85 16.82 20.52 4.16
N ARG A 86 16.98 20.32 2.83
CA ARG A 86 17.04 18.97 2.24
C ARG A 86 18.23 18.17 2.77
N VAL A 87 19.42 18.78 2.80
CA VAL A 87 20.63 18.15 3.35
C VAL A 87 20.46 17.83 4.84
N LYS A 88 19.84 18.74 5.62
CA LYS A 88 19.53 18.50 7.02
C LYS A 88 18.60 17.30 7.18
N GLY A 89 17.48 17.25 6.48
CA GLY A 89 16.52 16.15 6.56
C GLY A 89 17.14 14.78 6.23
N LEU A 90 17.89 14.69 5.13
CA LEU A 90 18.57 13.46 4.74
C LEU A 90 19.66 13.04 5.75
N ARG A 91 20.42 13.99 6.30
CA ARG A 91 21.43 13.69 7.36
C ARG A 91 20.80 13.22 8.67
N MET A 92 19.56 13.61 8.96
CA MET A 92 18.82 13.12 10.12
C MET A 92 18.32 11.69 9.94
N GLY A 93 18.41 11.13 8.72
CA GLY A 93 18.04 9.75 8.42
C GLY A 93 16.71 9.62 7.67
N ALA A 94 16.19 10.70 7.09
CA ALA A 94 15.05 10.56 6.16
C ALA A 94 15.49 9.84 4.88
N GLU A 95 14.60 8.99 4.37
CA GLU A 95 14.85 8.20 3.16
C GLU A 95 14.69 9.00 1.87
N ASP A 96 13.81 10.01 1.89
CA ASP A 96 13.60 10.90 0.76
C ASP A 96 13.02 12.25 1.22
N TYR A 97 12.97 13.21 0.29
CA TYR A 97 12.52 14.58 0.53
C TYR A 97 11.75 15.11 -0.67
N ILE A 98 10.50 15.49 -0.48
CA ILE A 98 9.60 16.02 -1.52
C ILE A 98 9.27 17.47 -1.19
N VAL A 99 9.41 18.35 -2.18
CA VAL A 99 9.11 19.78 -2.04
C VAL A 99 7.70 20.07 -2.53
N LYS A 100 6.91 20.80 -1.75
CA LYS A 100 5.60 21.32 -2.15
C LYS A 100 5.76 22.56 -3.05
N PRO A 101 4.94 22.68 -4.14
CA PRO A 101 3.90 21.75 -4.58
C PRO A 101 4.48 20.55 -5.34
N PHE A 102 3.88 19.37 -5.16
CA PHE A 102 4.29 18.13 -5.82
C PHE A 102 3.15 17.48 -6.61
N ALA A 103 3.50 16.68 -7.61
CA ALA A 103 2.52 15.83 -8.29
C ALA A 103 2.27 14.55 -7.48
N ILE A 104 1.01 14.13 -7.35
CA ILE A 104 0.68 12.91 -6.61
C ILE A 104 1.39 11.66 -7.18
N ILE A 105 1.59 11.61 -8.48
CA ILE A 105 2.31 10.50 -9.13
C ILE A 105 3.77 10.44 -8.68
N GLU A 106 4.41 11.58 -8.41
CA GLU A 106 5.77 11.64 -7.87
C GLU A 106 5.81 11.07 -6.45
N LEU A 107 4.87 11.50 -5.58
CA LEU A 107 4.76 10.97 -4.23
C LEU A 107 4.62 9.44 -4.23
N LEU A 108 3.70 8.93 -5.05
CA LEU A 108 3.46 7.48 -5.11
C LEU A 108 4.69 6.70 -5.61
N ALA A 109 5.42 7.24 -6.59
CA ALA A 109 6.65 6.63 -7.08
C ALA A 109 7.75 6.59 -6.00
N ARG A 110 7.91 7.67 -5.21
CA ARG A 110 8.89 7.73 -4.12
C ARG A 110 8.53 6.81 -2.95
N VAL A 111 7.24 6.77 -2.58
CA VAL A 111 6.72 5.81 -1.58
C VAL A 111 7.06 4.37 -1.99
N ASP A 112 6.81 4.00 -3.26
CA ASP A 112 7.12 2.67 -3.77
C ASP A 112 8.63 2.34 -3.67
N VAL A 113 9.50 3.31 -4.04
CA VAL A 113 10.96 3.14 -3.96
C VAL A 113 11.42 2.89 -2.52
N VAL A 114 10.91 3.68 -1.55
CA VAL A 114 11.27 3.55 -0.14
C VAL A 114 10.77 2.23 0.43
N LEU A 115 9.49 1.90 0.24
CA LEU A 115 8.91 0.64 0.73
C LEU A 115 9.64 -0.59 0.17
N ARG A 116 10.03 -0.56 -1.09
CA ARG A 116 10.82 -1.62 -1.72
C ARG A 116 12.23 -1.74 -1.10
N ARG A 117 12.92 -0.61 -0.83
CA ARG A 117 14.25 -0.61 -0.19
C ARG A 117 14.22 -1.24 1.19
N PHE A 118 13.17 -1.02 1.94
CA PHE A 118 12.96 -1.60 3.27
C PHE A 118 12.37 -3.02 3.23
N ARG A 119 12.23 -3.63 2.03
CA ARG A 119 11.62 -4.96 1.84
C ARG A 119 10.20 -5.06 2.39
N LEU A 120 9.51 -3.95 2.50
CA LEU A 120 8.13 -3.87 2.97
C LEU A 120 7.13 -4.19 1.85
N THR A 121 7.58 -4.07 0.60
CA THR A 121 6.92 -4.66 -0.57
C THR A 121 7.82 -5.79 -1.06
N ASP A 122 7.44 -7.02 -0.84
CA ASP A 122 8.14 -8.15 -1.44
C ASP A 122 8.08 -8.00 -2.97
N GLU A 123 9.26 -8.01 -3.62
CA GLU A 123 9.33 -8.08 -5.09
C GLU A 123 8.83 -9.43 -5.58
N VAL A 124 8.77 -10.39 -4.67
CA VAL A 124 8.34 -11.77 -4.90
C VAL A 124 7.36 -12.19 -3.81
N MET A 125 6.31 -12.86 -4.18
CA MET A 125 5.33 -13.42 -3.26
C MET A 125 5.14 -14.91 -3.55
N ASP A 126 5.39 -15.76 -2.55
CA ASP A 126 5.11 -17.17 -2.59
C ASP A 126 3.81 -17.47 -1.84
N ILE A 127 2.79 -17.96 -2.55
CA ILE A 127 1.48 -18.22 -1.95
C ILE A 127 0.76 -19.39 -2.65
N CYS A 128 0.28 -20.34 -1.88
CA CYS A 128 -0.47 -21.51 -2.37
C CYS A 128 0.18 -22.17 -3.59
N GLY A 129 1.51 -22.34 -3.55
CA GLY A 129 2.30 -22.97 -4.61
C GLY A 129 2.55 -22.10 -5.85
N LEU A 130 2.19 -20.83 -5.82
CA LEU A 130 2.58 -19.85 -6.83
C LEU A 130 3.79 -19.05 -6.35
N HIS A 131 4.67 -18.78 -7.30
CA HIS A 131 5.73 -17.80 -7.19
C HIS A 131 5.38 -16.60 -8.07
N ILE A 132 5.19 -15.43 -7.49
CA ILE A 132 4.71 -14.21 -8.15
C ILE A 132 5.82 -13.16 -8.08
N ASP A 133 6.46 -12.88 -9.20
CA ASP A 133 7.37 -11.75 -9.33
C ASP A 133 6.55 -10.48 -9.64
N LEU A 134 6.45 -9.60 -8.66
CA LEU A 134 5.65 -8.37 -8.76
C LEU A 134 6.29 -7.32 -9.67
N ARG A 135 7.60 -7.39 -9.88
CA ARG A 135 8.35 -6.46 -10.72
C ARG A 135 8.16 -6.78 -12.20
N SER A 136 8.34 -8.04 -12.57
CA SER A 136 8.14 -8.50 -13.95
C SER A 136 6.68 -8.81 -14.27
N MET A 137 5.80 -8.81 -13.26
CA MET A 137 4.40 -9.25 -13.33
C MET A 137 4.27 -10.71 -13.79
N GLN A 138 5.29 -11.53 -13.54
CA GLN A 138 5.30 -12.95 -13.89
C GLN A 138 4.74 -13.79 -12.74
N VAL A 139 3.99 -14.80 -13.12
CA VAL A 139 3.44 -15.79 -12.19
C VAL A 139 3.88 -17.16 -12.64
N THR A 140 4.51 -17.92 -11.75
CA THR A 140 4.95 -19.28 -12.06
C THR A 140 4.43 -20.28 -11.02
N ARG A 141 4.26 -21.53 -11.45
CA ARG A 141 4.02 -22.68 -10.58
C ARG A 141 4.94 -23.81 -11.01
N ASN A 142 5.74 -24.35 -10.09
CA ASN A 142 6.72 -25.40 -10.40
C ASN A 142 7.60 -25.01 -11.61
N GLU A 143 8.13 -23.79 -11.60
CA GLU A 143 8.98 -23.20 -12.65
C GLU A 143 8.30 -23.01 -14.03
N ARG A 144 7.01 -23.26 -14.14
CA ARG A 144 6.25 -23.04 -15.38
C ARG A 144 5.48 -21.73 -15.28
N GLU A 145 5.64 -20.86 -16.28
CA GLU A 145 4.93 -19.60 -16.37
C GLU A 145 3.43 -19.83 -16.61
N ILE A 146 2.60 -19.06 -15.89
CA ILE A 146 1.15 -19.04 -16.03
C ILE A 146 0.76 -17.71 -16.69
N PRO A 147 0.35 -17.70 -17.97
CA PRO A 147 -0.04 -16.48 -18.65
C PRO A 147 -1.38 -15.98 -18.12
N LEU A 148 -1.35 -14.81 -17.48
CA LEU A 148 -2.53 -14.10 -16.96
C LEU A 148 -2.80 -12.83 -17.76
N THR A 149 -4.07 -12.54 -18.00
CA THR A 149 -4.48 -11.21 -18.45
C THR A 149 -4.32 -10.20 -17.31
N LYS A 150 -4.29 -8.91 -17.63
CA LYS A 150 -4.17 -7.85 -16.62
C LYS A 150 -5.21 -8.00 -15.49
N LYS A 151 -6.48 -8.23 -15.82
CA LYS A 151 -7.55 -8.41 -14.81
C LYS A 151 -7.40 -9.69 -13.98
N GLU A 152 -6.91 -10.78 -14.58
CA GLU A 152 -6.62 -12.02 -13.84
C GLU A 152 -5.46 -11.82 -12.88
N TYR A 153 -4.43 -11.09 -13.29
CA TYR A 153 -3.30 -10.75 -12.45
C TYR A 153 -3.71 -9.81 -11.29
N ASP A 154 -4.49 -8.76 -11.57
CA ASP A 154 -4.99 -7.84 -10.54
C ASP A 154 -5.88 -8.58 -9.52
N LEU A 155 -6.72 -9.52 -9.98
CA LEU A 155 -7.54 -10.36 -9.11
C LEU A 155 -6.68 -11.31 -8.27
N LEU A 156 -5.64 -11.92 -8.86
CA LEU A 156 -4.67 -12.75 -8.16
C LEU A 156 -4.01 -11.99 -7.02
N LEU A 157 -3.48 -10.81 -7.30
CA LEU A 157 -2.83 -9.97 -6.30
C LEU A 157 -3.79 -9.51 -5.20
N LEU A 158 -5.04 -9.20 -5.56
CA LEU A 158 -6.06 -8.81 -4.60
C LEU A 158 -6.27 -9.91 -3.55
N PHE A 159 -6.36 -11.17 -3.97
CA PHE A 159 -6.50 -12.30 -3.06
C PHE A 159 -5.19 -12.62 -2.32
N ALA A 160 -4.06 -12.61 -3.01
CA ALA A 160 -2.76 -12.92 -2.42
C ALA A 160 -2.36 -11.93 -1.31
N ARG A 161 -2.76 -10.66 -1.43
CA ARG A 161 -2.55 -9.62 -0.41
C ARG A 161 -3.58 -9.63 0.73
N ASN A 162 -4.67 -10.39 0.59
CA ASN A 162 -5.73 -10.50 1.60
C ASN A 162 -6.05 -11.98 1.92
N PRO A 163 -5.03 -12.79 2.32
CA PRO A 163 -5.25 -14.19 2.64
C PRO A 163 -6.20 -14.32 3.82
N ASN A 164 -6.99 -15.38 3.81
CA ASN A 164 -7.96 -15.72 4.85
C ASN A 164 -9.07 -14.66 5.10
N THR A 165 -9.13 -13.61 4.27
CA THR A 165 -10.15 -12.55 4.34
C THR A 165 -11.23 -12.76 3.29
N ALA A 166 -12.49 -12.71 3.70
CA ALA A 166 -13.62 -12.75 2.77
C ALA A 166 -13.79 -11.40 2.08
N LEU A 167 -13.65 -11.36 0.76
CA LEU A 167 -13.84 -10.17 -0.06
C LEU A 167 -15.24 -10.16 -0.69
N TYR A 168 -15.96 -9.06 -0.54
CA TYR A 168 -17.26 -8.87 -1.17
C TYR A 168 -17.14 -8.73 -2.69
N ARG A 169 -18.18 -9.16 -3.44
CA ARG A 169 -18.18 -9.04 -4.92
C ARG A 169 -18.04 -7.61 -5.38
N GLU A 170 -18.67 -6.69 -4.68
CA GLU A 170 -18.56 -5.24 -4.94
C GLU A 170 -17.10 -4.79 -4.81
N THR A 171 -16.46 -5.10 -3.71
CA THR A 171 -15.04 -4.76 -3.47
C THR A 171 -14.12 -5.35 -4.51
N ILE A 172 -14.34 -6.62 -4.89
CA ILE A 172 -13.55 -7.26 -5.96
C ILE A 172 -13.75 -6.54 -7.29
N TYR A 173 -15.00 -6.20 -7.63
CA TYR A 173 -15.29 -5.51 -8.88
C TYR A 173 -14.65 -4.12 -8.92
N GLU A 174 -14.87 -3.29 -7.90
CA GLU A 174 -14.30 -1.94 -7.79
C GLU A 174 -12.77 -1.95 -7.89
N ARG A 175 -12.11 -2.91 -7.25
CA ARG A 175 -10.63 -3.02 -7.26
C ARG A 175 -10.07 -3.49 -8.61
N VAL A 176 -10.76 -4.38 -9.32
CA VAL A 176 -10.27 -4.99 -10.57
C VAL A 176 -10.73 -4.26 -11.82
N TRP A 177 -11.94 -3.63 -11.80
CA TRP A 177 -12.49 -2.91 -12.95
C TRP A 177 -12.44 -1.39 -12.79
N GLY A 178 -12.41 -0.86 -11.55
CA GLY A 178 -12.28 0.58 -11.29
C GLY A 178 -13.58 1.38 -11.45
N GLY A 179 -14.74 0.71 -11.44
CA GLY A 179 -16.05 1.35 -11.57
C GLY A 179 -17.06 0.85 -10.55
N GLU A 180 -18.26 1.40 -10.57
CA GLU A 180 -19.36 0.95 -9.71
C GLU A 180 -19.83 -0.47 -10.07
N PHE A 181 -20.11 -1.25 -9.04
CA PHE A 181 -20.58 -2.62 -9.19
C PHE A 181 -22.06 -2.65 -9.62
N GLU A 182 -22.34 -3.31 -10.73
CA GLU A 182 -23.70 -3.56 -11.18
C GLU A 182 -24.26 -4.82 -10.53
N TYR A 183 -25.30 -4.68 -9.71
CA TYR A 183 -25.95 -5.81 -9.04
C TYR A 183 -26.47 -6.82 -10.08
N GLY A 184 -26.12 -8.11 -9.87
CA GLY A 184 -26.44 -9.18 -10.81
C GLY A 184 -25.40 -9.45 -11.87
N SER A 185 -24.33 -8.65 -11.93
CA SER A 185 -23.19 -8.89 -12.82
C SER A 185 -22.48 -10.20 -12.44
N LYS A 186 -22.25 -11.06 -13.42
CA LYS A 186 -21.47 -12.30 -13.28
C LYS A 186 -19.97 -12.12 -13.57
N ALA A 187 -19.53 -10.89 -13.80
CA ALA A 187 -18.15 -10.60 -14.21
C ALA A 187 -17.11 -11.10 -13.19
N VAL A 188 -17.34 -10.89 -11.90
CA VAL A 188 -16.49 -11.38 -10.82
C VAL A 188 -16.45 -12.90 -10.80
N ASP A 189 -17.62 -13.56 -10.82
CA ASP A 189 -17.69 -15.02 -10.73
C ASP A 189 -17.00 -15.69 -11.92
N LEU A 190 -17.14 -15.15 -13.14
CA LEU A 190 -16.48 -15.65 -14.33
C LEU A 190 -14.96 -15.44 -14.28
N LEU A 191 -14.49 -14.29 -13.78
CA LEU A 191 -13.05 -14.04 -13.67
C LEU A 191 -12.43 -14.92 -12.59
N VAL A 192 -13.09 -15.08 -11.44
CA VAL A 192 -12.66 -16.02 -10.38
C VAL A 192 -12.57 -17.46 -10.90
N GLN A 193 -13.57 -17.92 -11.67
CA GLN A 193 -13.57 -19.25 -12.25
C GLN A 193 -12.38 -19.44 -13.21
N ARG A 194 -12.09 -18.47 -14.06
CA ARG A 194 -10.93 -18.51 -14.98
C ARG A 194 -9.61 -18.52 -14.22
N LEU A 195 -9.47 -17.64 -13.22
CA LEU A 195 -8.27 -17.58 -12.39
C LEU A 195 -8.03 -18.90 -11.68
N ARG A 196 -9.03 -19.46 -10.98
CA ARG A 196 -8.93 -20.76 -10.31
C ARG A 196 -8.39 -21.86 -11.19
N LYS A 197 -8.88 -21.92 -12.44
CA LYS A 197 -8.43 -22.93 -13.40
C LYS A 197 -6.99 -22.73 -13.82
N LYS A 198 -6.56 -21.47 -14.04
CA LYS A 198 -5.20 -21.15 -14.50
C LYS A 198 -4.16 -21.39 -13.41
N VAL A 199 -4.45 -20.93 -12.19
CA VAL A 199 -3.50 -21.01 -11.07
C VAL A 199 -3.71 -22.23 -10.18
N GLU A 200 -4.62 -23.14 -10.57
CA GLU A 200 -4.92 -24.39 -9.86
C GLU A 200 -5.38 -24.18 -8.40
N TRP A 201 -6.07 -23.08 -8.12
CA TRP A 201 -6.59 -22.72 -6.79
C TRP A 201 -8.04 -23.18 -6.57
N SER A 202 -8.38 -24.40 -6.98
CA SER A 202 -9.74 -24.92 -6.81
C SER A 202 -10.12 -25.20 -5.38
N ARG A 203 -9.12 -25.48 -4.53
CA ARG A 203 -9.32 -25.78 -3.09
C ARG A 203 -9.06 -24.55 -2.23
N GLU A 204 -8.16 -23.71 -2.64
CA GLU A 204 -7.67 -22.53 -1.89
C GLU A 204 -8.61 -21.33 -2.02
N LEU A 205 -9.05 -21.01 -3.24
CA LEU A 205 -9.92 -19.87 -3.49
C LEU A 205 -11.39 -20.28 -3.39
N LYS A 206 -12.02 -20.10 -2.22
CA LYS A 206 -13.37 -20.57 -1.92
C LYS A 206 -14.43 -19.49 -2.07
N ALA A 207 -15.65 -19.91 -2.44
CA ALA A 207 -16.81 -19.05 -2.37
C ALA A 207 -17.31 -18.93 -0.93
N VAL A 208 -17.58 -17.71 -0.50
CA VAL A 208 -18.26 -17.41 0.77
C VAL A 208 -19.69 -17.03 0.45
N ASN A 209 -20.64 -17.84 0.96
CA ASN A 209 -22.05 -17.73 0.61
C ASN A 209 -22.61 -16.32 0.90
N LYS A 210 -23.29 -15.73 -0.08
CA LYS A 210 -23.88 -14.37 -0.05
C LYS A 210 -22.90 -13.21 0.18
N VAL A 211 -21.57 -13.48 0.25
CA VAL A 211 -20.53 -12.49 0.43
C VAL A 211 -19.71 -12.35 -0.83
N GLY A 212 -18.92 -13.34 -1.18
CA GLY A 212 -18.00 -13.27 -2.29
C GLY A 212 -17.01 -14.43 -2.28
N TYR A 213 -15.71 -14.12 -2.13
CA TYR A 213 -14.66 -15.12 -2.21
C TYR A 213 -13.58 -14.89 -1.16
N ARG A 214 -12.87 -15.95 -0.79
CA ARG A 214 -11.76 -15.94 0.16
C ARG A 214 -10.67 -16.90 -0.32
N LEU A 215 -9.43 -16.43 -0.33
CA LEU A 215 -8.26 -17.30 -0.47
C LEU A 215 -7.93 -17.88 0.90
N GLU A 216 -7.98 -19.18 1.04
CA GLU A 216 -7.58 -19.88 2.27
C GLU A 216 -6.13 -20.33 2.12
N VAL A 217 -5.30 -19.89 3.06
CA VAL A 217 -3.89 -20.26 3.18
C VAL A 217 -3.73 -21.00 4.49
N ASP A 218 -3.26 -22.25 4.41
CA ASP A 218 -2.88 -23.02 5.60
C ASP A 218 -1.65 -22.33 6.23
N GLY A 219 -1.70 -22.14 7.57
CA GLY A 219 -0.63 -21.50 8.32
C GLY A 219 0.57 -22.41 8.54
#